data_b710c91e81691adbdedebe11021e0e42
#
_entry.id   b710c91e81691adbdedebe11021e0e42
#
_cell.length_a   1.000
_cell.length_b   1.000
_cell.length_c   1.000
_cell.angle_alpha   90.00
_cell.angle_beta   90.00
_cell.angle_gamma   90.00
#
_symmetry.space_group_name_H-M   'P 1'
#
loop_
_entity.id
_entity.type
_entity.pdbx_description
1 polymer ?
#
loop_
_entity_poly.entity_id
_entity_poly.type
_entity_poly.pdbx_seq_one_letter_code
_entity_poly.pdbx_strand_id
1 'polypeptide(L)'
;MPTEAEWEYAARAGSYDKYSFGNNISLLENYAWLKSNTVDKGLWGARKVSGKLPNRWGVHDLYGNVMEWVQNYYTPDYFPYIRKPDLHNGLNSPANNEYPLRVVRGGAWGGLLDAGTPEGVRSAKRYAFTGWTRSFQIGFRCAMDIPE
;
A
#
# COMPACT_ATOMS: atom_id res chain seq x y z
N MET A 1 5.73 -10.22 6.12
CA MET A 1 4.93 -9.19 5.40
C MET A 1 3.47 -9.47 5.66
N PRO A 2 2.61 -8.47 5.73
CA PRO A 2 1.16 -8.68 5.83
C PRO A 2 0.60 -9.29 4.54
N THR A 3 -0.54 -9.93 4.64
CA THR A 3 -1.42 -10.18 3.49
C THR A 3 -2.01 -8.85 3.00
N GLU A 4 -2.55 -8.83 1.78
CA GLU A 4 -3.20 -7.62 1.24
C GLU A 4 -4.40 -7.19 2.09
N ALA A 5 -5.17 -8.14 2.60
CA ALA A 5 -6.32 -7.86 3.46
C ALA A 5 -5.90 -7.22 4.80
N GLU A 6 -4.87 -7.76 5.45
CA GLU A 6 -4.32 -7.20 6.69
C GLU A 6 -3.75 -5.81 6.47
N TRP A 7 -3.04 -5.61 5.35
CA TRP A 7 -2.51 -4.30 5.01
C TRP A 7 -3.63 -3.26 4.85
N GLU A 8 -4.67 -3.58 4.07
CA GLU A 8 -5.79 -2.65 3.85
C GLU A 8 -6.61 -2.42 5.12
N TYR A 9 -6.81 -3.46 5.94
CA TYR A 9 -7.46 -3.33 7.24
C TYR A 9 -6.69 -2.36 8.15
N ALA A 10 -5.38 -2.51 8.24
CA ALA A 10 -4.51 -1.60 8.99
C ALA A 10 -4.53 -0.19 8.42
N ALA A 11 -4.50 -0.04 7.08
CA ALA A 11 -4.54 1.26 6.42
C ALA A 11 -5.84 2.01 6.68
N ARG A 12 -6.96 1.32 6.59
CA ARG A 12 -8.29 1.91 6.86
C ARG A 12 -8.49 2.28 8.32
N ALA A 13 -7.92 1.53 9.24
CA ALA A 13 -8.15 1.72 10.67
C ALA A 13 -9.64 1.88 11.01
N GLY A 14 -10.53 1.11 10.36
CA GLY A 14 -11.99 1.15 10.51
C GLY A 14 -12.71 2.25 9.73
N SER A 15 -12.04 3.01 8.86
CA SER A 15 -12.68 3.94 7.92
C SER A 15 -13.17 3.21 6.66
N TYR A 16 -14.32 3.63 6.14
CA TYR A 16 -14.84 3.21 4.83
C TYR A 16 -14.50 4.21 3.70
N ASP A 17 -13.89 5.34 4.06
CA ASP A 17 -13.52 6.41 3.14
C ASP A 17 -12.30 6.07 2.28
N LYS A 18 -11.91 7.03 1.42
CA LYS A 18 -10.70 6.90 0.58
C LYS A 18 -9.43 6.72 1.41
N TYR A 19 -9.39 7.40 2.57
CA TYR A 19 -8.26 7.38 3.51
C TYR A 19 -8.77 7.12 4.94
N SER A 20 -7.88 6.79 5.86
CA SER A 20 -8.21 6.56 7.27
C SER A 20 -8.79 7.80 7.98
N PHE A 21 -8.44 8.99 7.48
CA PHE A 21 -8.86 10.28 8.01
C PHE A 21 -10.05 10.92 7.26
N GLY A 22 -10.68 10.17 6.34
CA GLY A 22 -11.82 10.64 5.55
C GLY A 22 -11.49 10.92 4.08
N ASN A 23 -12.27 11.78 3.44
CA ASN A 23 -12.16 12.07 2.00
C ASN A 23 -11.54 13.45 1.70
N ASN A 24 -11.15 14.21 2.71
CA ASN A 24 -10.60 15.55 2.52
C ASN A 24 -9.14 15.50 2.06
N ILE A 25 -8.94 15.72 0.77
CA ILE A 25 -7.61 15.71 0.13
C ILE A 25 -6.67 16.77 0.72
N SER A 26 -7.19 17.91 1.21
CA SER A 26 -6.34 18.97 1.77
C SER A 26 -5.57 18.53 3.02
N LEU A 27 -6.02 17.47 3.70
CA LEU A 27 -5.34 16.89 4.86
C LEU A 27 -4.25 15.88 4.47
N LEU A 28 -4.24 15.41 3.21
CA LEU A 28 -3.44 14.25 2.82
C LEU A 28 -1.93 14.46 3.04
N GLU A 29 -1.42 15.66 2.82
CA GLU A 29 -0.01 15.97 3.03
C GLU A 29 0.42 15.91 4.51
N ASN A 30 -0.53 15.92 5.45
CA ASN A 30 -0.22 15.68 6.86
C ASN A 30 0.07 14.21 7.15
N TYR A 31 -0.48 13.30 6.34
CA TYR A 31 -0.41 11.84 6.53
C TYR A 31 0.52 11.15 5.53
N ALA A 32 0.92 11.81 4.44
CA ALA A 32 1.58 11.19 3.32
C ALA A 32 2.79 11.98 2.79
N TRP A 33 3.83 11.26 2.38
CA TRP A 33 4.87 11.76 1.51
C TRP A 33 4.50 11.45 0.07
N LEU A 34 4.13 12.49 -0.68
CA LEU A 34 3.62 12.47 -2.05
C LEU A 34 4.57 13.20 -3.00
N LYS A 35 4.34 13.07 -4.29
CA LYS A 35 5.07 13.85 -5.31
C LYS A 35 5.01 15.34 -5.03
N SER A 36 3.85 15.89 -4.65
CA SER A 36 3.62 17.32 -4.39
C SER A 36 4.47 17.91 -3.26
N ASN A 37 4.76 17.11 -2.22
CA ASN A 37 5.54 17.55 -1.07
C ASN A 37 6.95 16.92 -0.99
N THR A 38 7.37 16.25 -2.06
CA THR A 38 8.72 15.69 -2.24
C THR A 38 9.34 16.14 -3.55
N VAL A 39 9.12 15.43 -4.66
CA VAL A 39 9.73 15.71 -5.98
C VAL A 39 9.50 17.15 -6.42
N ASP A 40 8.27 17.64 -6.33
CA ASP A 40 7.89 19.00 -6.75
C ASP A 40 8.50 20.09 -5.83
N LYS A 41 9.10 19.68 -4.70
CA LYS A 41 9.89 20.53 -3.79
C LYS A 41 11.40 20.26 -3.88
N GLY A 42 11.86 19.51 -4.89
CA GLY A 42 13.26 19.15 -5.04
C GLY A 42 13.77 18.11 -4.04
N LEU A 43 12.89 17.45 -3.32
CA LEU A 43 13.23 16.47 -2.31
C LEU A 43 13.09 15.04 -2.89
N TRP A 44 14.17 14.46 -3.31
CA TRP A 44 14.20 13.13 -3.91
C TRP A 44 14.47 12.03 -2.88
N GLY A 45 13.81 10.86 -3.07
CA GLY A 45 14.00 9.66 -2.26
C GLY A 45 12.99 9.50 -1.12
N ALA A 46 12.99 8.30 -0.56
CA ALA A 46 12.19 7.95 0.60
C ALA A 46 12.53 8.84 1.81
N ARG A 47 11.54 9.12 2.62
CA ARG A 47 11.68 9.93 3.84
C ARG A 47 11.83 9.03 5.06
N LYS A 48 12.35 9.63 6.14
CA LYS A 48 12.39 8.96 7.44
C LYS A 48 10.99 8.49 7.81
N VAL A 49 10.89 7.26 8.27
CA VAL A 49 9.63 6.69 8.76
C VAL A 49 9.05 7.50 9.91
N SER A 50 7.73 7.45 10.07
CA SER A 50 6.99 8.20 11.09
C SER A 50 7.14 9.72 11.00
N GLY A 51 7.53 10.24 9.83
CA GLY A 51 7.65 11.68 9.58
C GLY A 51 6.33 12.38 9.28
N LYS A 52 5.23 11.63 9.15
CA LYS A 52 3.86 12.10 8.95
C LYS A 52 2.96 11.57 10.04
N LEU A 53 1.73 12.12 10.14
CA LEU A 53 0.76 11.66 11.14
C LEU A 53 0.37 10.20 10.93
N PRO A 54 0.17 9.44 12.00
CA PRO A 54 -0.36 8.09 11.93
C PRO A 54 -1.87 8.08 11.67
N ASN A 55 -2.41 6.94 11.29
CA ASN A 55 -3.84 6.73 11.37
C ASN A 55 -4.28 6.58 12.85
N ARG A 56 -5.59 6.43 13.09
CA ARG A 56 -6.14 6.35 14.45
C ARG A 56 -5.72 5.10 15.25
N TRP A 57 -5.09 4.11 14.59
CA TRP A 57 -4.49 2.95 15.24
C TRP A 57 -2.98 3.10 15.47
N GLY A 58 -2.43 4.29 15.23
CA GLY A 58 -1.03 4.57 15.45
C GLY A 58 -0.09 4.07 14.35
N VAL A 59 -0.63 3.62 13.19
CA VAL A 59 0.18 3.11 12.10
C VAL A 59 0.56 4.24 11.15
N HIS A 60 1.87 4.43 10.95
CA HIS A 60 2.45 5.45 10.08
C HIS A 60 2.73 4.93 8.67
N ASP A 61 2.92 5.87 7.73
CA ASP A 61 3.45 5.65 6.38
C ASP A 61 2.64 4.65 5.53
N LEU A 62 1.32 4.61 5.73
CA LEU A 62 0.40 3.79 4.92
C LEU A 62 -0.05 4.51 3.64
N TYR A 63 0.26 5.79 3.51
CA TYR A 63 -0.02 6.63 2.35
C TYR A 63 1.28 7.29 1.89
N GLY A 64 1.74 6.96 0.67
CA GLY A 64 2.97 7.51 0.12
C GLY A 64 4.25 6.96 0.75
N ASN A 65 5.29 7.74 0.78
CA ASN A 65 6.66 7.34 1.09
C ASN A 65 7.18 6.28 0.12
N VAL A 66 7.03 4.98 0.41
CA VAL A 66 7.31 3.89 -0.52
C VAL A 66 6.11 2.96 -0.61
N MET A 67 5.85 2.42 -1.79
CA MET A 67 4.90 1.31 -1.95
C MET A 67 5.39 0.10 -1.16
N GLU A 68 4.48 -0.73 -0.70
CA GLU A 68 4.81 -1.87 0.16
C GLU A 68 4.37 -3.18 -0.47
N TRP A 69 5.30 -4.12 -0.58
CA TRP A 69 5.01 -5.49 -0.92
C TRP A 69 4.08 -6.12 0.12
N VAL A 70 3.11 -6.88 -0.36
CA VAL A 70 2.30 -7.77 0.46
C VAL A 70 2.47 -9.22 0.00
N GLN A 71 1.95 -10.18 0.75
CA GLN A 71 2.16 -11.60 0.46
C GLN A 71 1.45 -12.07 -0.83
N ASN A 72 0.36 -11.39 -1.21
CA ASN A 72 -0.54 -11.85 -2.25
C ASN A 72 0.01 -11.69 -3.67
N TYR A 73 -0.30 -12.64 -4.53
CA TYR A 73 -0.23 -12.46 -5.97
C TYR A 73 -1.36 -11.56 -6.45
N TYR A 74 -1.11 -10.81 -7.50
CA TYR A 74 -2.11 -9.93 -8.09
C TYR A 74 -3.09 -10.76 -8.94
N THR A 75 -4.38 -10.59 -8.65
CA THR A 75 -5.48 -11.04 -9.49
C THR A 75 -6.39 -9.84 -9.77
N PRO A 76 -6.83 -9.63 -11.03
CA PRO A 76 -7.77 -8.54 -11.35
C PRO A 76 -9.06 -8.66 -10.55
N ASP A 77 -9.55 -9.89 -10.39
CA ASP A 77 -10.82 -10.22 -9.73
C ASP A 77 -10.62 -10.52 -8.24
N TYR A 78 -10.23 -9.49 -7.48
CA TYR A 78 -9.99 -9.64 -6.04
C TYR A 78 -11.25 -10.00 -5.24
N PHE A 79 -12.42 -9.49 -5.62
CA PHE A 79 -13.67 -9.64 -4.87
C PHE A 79 -14.19 -11.07 -4.72
N PRO A 80 -14.11 -11.98 -5.70
CA PRO A 80 -14.57 -13.37 -5.51
C PRO A 80 -13.80 -14.12 -4.42
N TYR A 81 -12.58 -13.69 -4.11
CA TYR A 81 -11.72 -14.37 -3.15
C TYR A 81 -11.97 -13.94 -1.70
N ILE A 82 -12.52 -12.74 -1.46
CA ILE A 82 -12.86 -12.26 -0.11
C ILE A 82 -14.05 -13.03 0.48
N ARG A 83 -14.94 -13.57 -0.37
CA ARG A 83 -16.14 -14.30 0.05
C ARG A 83 -15.90 -15.77 0.43
N LYS A 84 -14.71 -16.30 0.20
CA LYS A 84 -14.33 -17.65 0.61
C LYS A 84 -13.56 -17.57 1.92
N PRO A 85 -13.86 -18.45 2.93
CA PRO A 85 -13.16 -18.46 4.21
C PRO A 85 -11.66 -18.80 4.11
N ASP A 86 -11.19 -19.13 2.93
CA ASP A 86 -9.78 -19.36 2.61
C ASP A 86 -9.05 -18.03 2.41
N LEU A 87 -8.60 -17.43 3.51
CA LEU A 87 -7.76 -16.23 3.54
C LEU A 87 -6.43 -16.41 2.78
N HIS A 88 -6.13 -17.62 2.33
CA HIS A 88 -4.93 -17.95 1.55
C HIS A 88 -5.10 -17.74 0.04
N ASN A 89 -6.30 -17.38 -0.45
CA ASN A 89 -6.53 -17.12 -1.85
C ASN A 89 -5.75 -15.88 -2.31
N GLY A 90 -4.88 -16.08 -3.28
CA GLY A 90 -3.93 -15.08 -3.76
C GLY A 90 -2.52 -15.25 -3.18
N LEU A 91 -2.29 -16.19 -2.24
CA LEU A 91 -0.94 -16.56 -1.80
C LEU A 91 -0.28 -17.56 -2.77
N ASN A 92 -1.06 -18.34 -3.49
CA ASN A 92 -0.56 -19.26 -4.50
C ASN A 92 -0.32 -18.53 -5.83
N SER A 93 0.78 -18.84 -6.48
CA SER A 93 1.06 -18.35 -7.83
C SER A 93 -0.07 -18.78 -8.79
N PRO A 94 -0.55 -17.87 -9.66
CA PRO A 94 -1.50 -18.25 -10.68
C PRO A 94 -0.93 -19.40 -11.53
N ALA A 95 -1.72 -20.46 -11.67
CA ALA A 95 -1.35 -21.58 -12.55
C ALA A 95 -1.06 -21.04 -13.96
N ASN A 96 0.01 -21.51 -14.56
CA ASN A 96 0.43 -21.15 -15.93
C ASN A 96 0.91 -19.70 -16.16
N ASN A 97 1.33 -18.96 -15.12
CA ASN A 97 1.96 -17.67 -15.31
C ASN A 97 3.46 -17.74 -14.97
N GLU A 98 4.29 -17.68 -15.98
CA GLU A 98 5.75 -17.71 -15.84
C GLU A 98 6.28 -16.49 -15.06
N TYR A 99 5.55 -15.37 -15.10
CA TYR A 99 5.93 -14.10 -14.46
C TYR A 99 4.80 -13.53 -13.60
N PRO A 100 4.44 -14.22 -12.50
CA PRO A 100 3.32 -13.80 -11.69
C PRO A 100 3.58 -12.44 -11.04
N LEU A 101 2.58 -11.55 -11.15
CA LEU A 101 2.62 -10.25 -10.51
C LEU A 101 2.29 -10.39 -9.01
N ARG A 102 2.98 -9.62 -8.20
CA ARG A 102 2.72 -9.44 -6.77
C ARG A 102 2.05 -8.10 -6.50
N VAL A 103 1.20 -8.08 -5.50
CA VAL A 103 0.52 -6.84 -5.09
C VAL A 103 1.48 -5.94 -4.31
N VAL A 104 1.37 -4.64 -4.59
CA VAL A 104 2.04 -3.55 -3.85
C VAL A 104 0.99 -2.50 -3.48
N ARG A 105 1.10 -1.94 -2.31
CA ARG A 105 0.10 -1.05 -1.72
C ARG A 105 0.70 0.28 -1.26
N GLY A 106 -0.14 1.28 -0.99
CA GLY A 106 0.20 2.50 -0.28
C GLY A 106 0.62 3.70 -1.12
N GLY A 107 1.05 3.50 -2.37
CA GLY A 107 1.63 4.56 -3.18
C GLY A 107 3.03 4.98 -2.72
N ALA A 108 3.61 6.01 -3.34
CA ALA A 108 5.00 6.38 -3.11
C ALA A 108 5.23 7.89 -3.14
N TRP A 109 6.42 8.31 -2.67
CA TRP A 109 6.88 9.70 -2.70
C TRP A 109 7.08 10.27 -4.11
N GLY A 110 7.29 9.40 -5.10
CA GLY A 110 7.62 9.80 -6.47
C GLY A 110 6.50 9.55 -7.46
N GLY A 111 6.84 9.68 -8.74
CA GLY A 111 5.87 9.63 -9.83
C GLY A 111 5.80 8.29 -10.57
N LEU A 112 6.22 7.17 -9.96
CA LEU A 112 6.06 5.87 -10.61
C LEU A 112 4.58 5.57 -10.79
N LEU A 113 4.12 5.51 -12.03
CA LEU A 113 2.69 5.50 -12.36
C LEU A 113 1.99 6.72 -11.73
N ASP A 114 0.84 6.51 -11.08
CA ASP A 114 0.11 7.51 -10.29
C ASP A 114 0.39 7.43 -8.78
N ALA A 115 1.43 6.66 -8.37
CA ALA A 115 1.67 6.31 -6.97
C ALA A 115 1.92 7.50 -6.03
N GLY A 116 2.35 8.64 -6.56
CA GLY A 116 2.57 9.87 -5.79
C GLY A 116 1.40 10.86 -5.82
N THR A 117 0.24 10.45 -6.33
CA THR A 117 -0.98 11.29 -6.41
C THR A 117 -1.99 10.92 -5.32
N PRO A 118 -2.95 11.81 -5.02
CA PRO A 118 -4.03 11.49 -4.09
C PRO A 118 -4.79 10.20 -4.43
N GLU A 119 -5.10 9.97 -5.70
CA GLU A 119 -5.77 8.75 -6.17
C GLU A 119 -4.88 7.52 -6.01
N GLY A 120 -3.59 7.67 -6.23
CA GLY A 120 -2.60 6.61 -6.15
C GLY A 120 -2.33 6.10 -4.73
N VAL A 121 -2.58 6.91 -3.71
CA VAL A 121 -2.34 6.54 -2.30
C VAL A 121 -3.60 6.13 -1.53
N ARG A 122 -4.78 6.03 -2.18
CA ARG A 122 -6.01 5.59 -1.50
C ARG A 122 -5.84 4.22 -0.84
N SER A 123 -6.51 4.00 0.29
CA SER A 123 -6.46 2.72 1.01
C SER A 123 -6.76 1.50 0.13
N ALA A 124 -7.68 1.63 -0.84
CA ALA A 124 -8.08 0.56 -1.75
C ALA A 124 -7.21 0.45 -3.02
N LYS A 125 -6.27 1.37 -3.25
CA LYS A 125 -5.47 1.36 -4.48
C LYS A 125 -4.48 0.19 -4.47
N ARG A 126 -4.46 -0.53 -5.58
CA ARG A 126 -3.61 -1.69 -5.81
C ARG A 126 -2.65 -1.41 -6.95
N TYR A 127 -1.41 -1.82 -6.78
CA TYR A 127 -0.40 -1.88 -7.83
C TYR A 127 0.08 -3.32 -7.98
N ALA A 128 0.68 -3.63 -9.11
CA ALA A 128 1.20 -4.96 -9.38
C ALA A 128 2.54 -4.88 -10.12
N PHE A 129 3.51 -5.61 -9.61
CA PHE A 129 4.84 -5.74 -10.21
C PHE A 129 5.29 -7.19 -10.14
N THR A 130 6.22 -7.56 -11.02
CA THR A 130 6.88 -8.87 -10.92
C THR A 130 7.68 -8.98 -9.63
N GLY A 131 7.72 -10.15 -9.03
CA GLY A 131 8.36 -10.35 -7.72
C GLY A 131 9.86 -10.04 -7.65
N TRP A 132 10.54 -9.88 -8.79
CA TRP A 132 11.95 -9.45 -8.88
C TRP A 132 12.11 -7.95 -9.17
N THR A 133 11.02 -7.18 -9.26
CA THR A 133 11.09 -5.74 -9.46
C THR A 133 11.85 -5.08 -8.32
N ARG A 134 12.86 -4.29 -8.67
CA ARG A 134 13.64 -3.50 -7.73
C ARG A 134 13.41 -2.03 -8.01
N SER A 135 13.00 -1.29 -7.00
CA SER A 135 12.77 0.15 -7.10
C SER A 135 13.00 0.81 -5.75
N PHE A 136 13.60 2.00 -5.77
CA PHE A 136 13.73 2.85 -4.58
C PHE A 136 12.39 3.46 -4.12
N GLN A 137 11.30 3.18 -4.84
CA GLN A 137 9.93 3.56 -4.46
C GLN A 137 9.12 2.37 -3.94
N ILE A 138 9.73 1.19 -3.76
CA ILE A 138 9.08 -0.01 -3.26
C ILE A 138 9.88 -0.57 -2.09
N GLY A 139 9.20 -0.82 -0.99
CA GLY A 139 9.73 -1.42 0.22
C GLY A 139 8.76 -2.47 0.77
N PHE A 140 8.80 -2.69 2.08
CA PHE A 140 7.89 -3.59 2.78
C PHE A 140 7.77 -3.21 4.25
N ARG A 141 6.74 -3.74 4.92
CA ARG A 141 6.63 -3.73 6.38
C ARG A 141 6.49 -5.13 6.93
N CYS A 142 6.92 -5.32 8.17
CA CYS A 142 6.69 -6.57 8.91
C CYS A 142 5.28 -6.57 9.52
N ALA A 143 4.69 -7.77 9.60
CA ALA A 143 3.54 -8.09 10.43
C ALA A 143 3.86 -9.36 11.21
N MET A 144 3.27 -9.50 12.37
CA MET A 144 3.46 -10.65 13.26
C MET A 144 2.13 -10.97 13.92
N ASP A 145 1.81 -12.26 13.98
CA ASP A 145 0.68 -12.73 14.77
C ASP A 145 1.00 -12.57 16.26
N ILE A 146 0.01 -12.14 17.03
CA ILE A 146 0.13 -12.10 18.49
C ILE A 146 -0.16 -13.52 18.96
N PRO A 147 0.76 -14.21 19.67
CA PRO A 147 0.46 -15.50 20.26
C PRO A 147 -0.72 -15.38 21.23
N GLU A 148 -1.64 -16.35 21.19
CA GLU A 148 -2.73 -16.47 22.14
C GLU A 148 -2.20 -16.73 23.58
#